data_5ec65d02984129f47039adddd03fd3ed
#
_entry.id   5ec65d02984129f47039adddd03fd3ed
#
_cell.length_a   1.000
_cell.length_b   1.000
_cell.length_c   1.000
_cell.angle_alpha   90.00
_cell.angle_beta   90.00
_cell.angle_gamma   90.00
#
_symmetry.space_group_name_H-M   'P 1'
#
loop_
_entity.id
_entity.type
_entity.pdbx_description
1 polymer ?
#
loop_
_entity_poly.entity_id
_entity_poly.type
_entity_poly.pdbx_seq_one_letter_code
_entity_poly.pdbx_strand_id
1 'polypeptide(L)'
;GNEIFSDKIGLLIARNLSKTHKNSKFIVDVKSTGLYSNDKILKNNQCQTIYWKTGHSHIKRKVHSEKALAGFEKSGHFFFNKPLGYGYDDGINSAIQVCRLLNSDDRKISEIMNELPKTFQSPTMAPFCKDNEKYEVVNQLVKEIEDIKKNKTIIDQQEITEIITVNGVRFSFDDGSWGLIRASSNKPSLVVVTESPTSDERKKKIFEFIDELLPVS
;
A
#
# COMPACT_ATOMS: atom_id res chain seq x y z
N GLY A 1 -8.58 -10.71 20.54
CA GLY A 1 -8.82 -10.00 19.29
C GLY A 1 -7.58 -10.00 18.41
N ASN A 2 -7.79 -10.27 17.14
CA ASN A 2 -6.71 -10.17 16.15
C ASN A 2 -6.57 -8.72 15.68
N GLU A 3 -5.33 -8.27 15.49
CA GLU A 3 -5.06 -6.97 14.88
C GLU A 3 -5.50 -6.96 13.41
N ILE A 4 -6.15 -5.86 13.00
CA ILE A 4 -6.49 -5.59 11.61
C ILE A 4 -5.65 -4.41 11.15
N PHE A 5 -4.83 -4.60 10.12
CA PHE A 5 -4.03 -3.52 9.57
C PHE A 5 -4.91 -2.43 8.96
N SER A 6 -4.53 -1.18 9.19
CA SER A 6 -5.31 0.01 8.79
C SER A 6 -5.54 0.10 7.28
N ASP A 7 -4.61 -0.37 6.45
CA ASP A 7 -4.77 -0.40 5.00
C ASP A 7 -5.90 -1.35 4.54
N LYS A 8 -6.15 -2.43 5.28
CA LYS A 8 -7.30 -3.32 5.02
C LYS A 8 -8.62 -2.67 5.45
N ILE A 9 -8.64 -1.95 6.57
CA ILE A 9 -9.81 -1.13 6.96
C ILE A 9 -10.07 -0.06 5.90
N GLY A 10 -9.04 0.63 5.43
CA GLY A 10 -9.16 1.59 4.33
C GLY A 10 -9.76 0.98 3.06
N LEU A 11 -9.35 -0.24 2.70
CA LEU A 11 -9.93 -0.97 1.57
C LEU A 11 -11.42 -1.28 1.77
N LEU A 12 -11.82 -1.73 2.96
CA LEU A 12 -13.23 -1.98 3.27
C LEU A 12 -14.06 -0.69 3.21
N ILE A 13 -13.54 0.42 3.72
CA ILE A 13 -14.17 1.73 3.60
C ILE A 13 -14.28 2.13 2.12
N ALA A 14 -13.23 1.97 1.33
CA ALA A 14 -13.25 2.26 -0.10
C ALA A 14 -14.32 1.42 -0.84
N ARG A 15 -14.42 0.12 -0.56
CA ARG A 15 -15.48 -0.75 -1.07
C ARG A 15 -16.88 -0.22 -0.71
N ASN A 16 -17.07 0.16 0.55
CA ASN A 16 -18.37 0.67 1.00
C ASN A 16 -18.72 2.00 0.31
N LEU A 17 -17.79 2.93 0.25
CA LEU A 17 -17.96 4.21 -0.44
C LEU A 17 -18.21 4.04 -1.94
N SER A 18 -17.58 3.08 -2.58
CA SER A 18 -17.75 2.83 -4.02
C SER A 18 -19.17 2.39 -4.41
N LYS A 19 -19.96 1.87 -3.48
CA LYS A 19 -21.37 1.48 -3.74
C LYS A 19 -22.23 2.69 -4.11
N THR A 20 -21.96 3.84 -3.48
CA THR A 20 -22.71 5.09 -3.68
C THR A 20 -21.94 6.13 -4.49
N HIS A 21 -20.62 6.02 -4.56
CA HIS A 21 -19.73 6.94 -5.28
C HIS A 21 -18.93 6.15 -6.35
N LYS A 22 -19.62 5.75 -7.42
CA LYS A 22 -19.00 5.06 -8.56
C LYS A 22 -18.02 5.99 -9.29
N ASN A 23 -17.12 5.44 -10.08
CA ASN A 23 -16.09 6.17 -10.84
C ASN A 23 -15.15 7.01 -9.97
N SER A 24 -15.07 6.73 -8.67
CA SER A 24 -14.22 7.49 -7.75
C SER A 24 -12.77 7.05 -7.83
N LYS A 25 -11.88 7.97 -7.45
CA LYS A 25 -10.46 7.67 -7.24
C LYS A 25 -10.16 7.54 -5.76
N PHE A 26 -9.28 6.61 -5.43
CA PHE A 26 -8.72 6.41 -4.10
C PHE A 26 -7.19 6.51 -4.16
N ILE A 27 -6.61 7.31 -3.29
CA ILE A 27 -5.15 7.41 -3.16
C ILE A 27 -4.72 6.50 -2.02
N VAL A 28 -3.72 5.67 -2.23
CA VAL A 28 -3.16 4.83 -1.18
C VAL A 28 -1.65 4.98 -1.12
N ASP A 29 -1.06 4.88 0.05
CA ASP A 29 0.39 4.95 0.15
C ASP A 29 1.05 3.66 -0.38
N VAL A 30 2.29 3.78 -0.85
CA VAL A 30 3.02 2.64 -1.45
C VAL A 30 3.28 1.49 -0.48
N LYS A 31 3.09 1.66 0.83
CA LYS A 31 3.20 0.61 1.85
C LYS A 31 1.92 -0.22 1.99
N SER A 32 0.81 0.25 1.43
CA SER A 32 -0.50 -0.40 1.58
C SER A 32 -0.59 -1.70 0.80
N THR A 33 -1.48 -2.57 1.27
CA THR A 33 -1.72 -3.91 0.68
C THR A 33 -1.92 -3.86 -0.83
N GLY A 34 -1.43 -4.90 -1.53
CA GLY A 34 -1.63 -5.10 -2.97
C GLY A 34 -3.09 -5.37 -3.36
N LEU A 35 -3.96 -5.65 -2.39
CA LEU A 35 -5.37 -5.95 -2.65
C LEU A 35 -6.11 -4.80 -3.37
N TYR A 36 -5.71 -3.56 -3.16
CA TYR A 36 -6.32 -2.40 -3.84
C TYR A 36 -6.24 -2.48 -5.37
N SER A 37 -5.12 -2.97 -5.92
CA SER A 37 -4.90 -3.02 -7.38
C SER A 37 -5.88 -3.93 -8.10
N ASN A 38 -6.31 -5.01 -7.43
CA ASN A 38 -7.10 -6.07 -8.04
C ASN A 38 -8.47 -6.26 -7.39
N ASP A 39 -8.91 -5.30 -6.59
CA ASP A 39 -10.19 -5.39 -5.91
C ASP A 39 -11.37 -5.43 -6.88
N LYS A 40 -12.13 -6.53 -6.87
CA LYS A 40 -13.25 -6.75 -7.78
C LYS A 40 -14.39 -5.77 -7.56
N ILE A 41 -14.66 -5.38 -6.30
CA ILE A 41 -15.76 -4.45 -5.97
C ILE A 41 -15.42 -3.05 -6.47
N LEU A 42 -14.20 -2.58 -6.24
CA LEU A 42 -13.74 -1.30 -6.75
C LEU A 42 -13.77 -1.27 -8.29
N LYS A 43 -13.26 -2.32 -8.94
CA LYS A 43 -13.28 -2.45 -10.40
C LYS A 43 -14.71 -2.47 -10.98
N ASN A 44 -15.63 -3.23 -10.40
CA ASN A 44 -17.01 -3.30 -10.84
C ASN A 44 -17.73 -1.96 -10.68
N ASN A 45 -17.36 -1.16 -9.69
CA ASN A 45 -17.84 0.21 -9.49
C ASN A 45 -17.03 1.26 -10.27
N GLN A 46 -16.15 0.83 -11.18
CA GLN A 46 -15.31 1.67 -12.04
C GLN A 46 -14.39 2.62 -11.25
N CYS A 47 -14.06 2.28 -10.01
CA CYS A 47 -13.16 3.06 -9.19
C CYS A 47 -11.71 2.78 -9.55
N GLN A 48 -10.86 3.80 -9.38
CA GLN A 48 -9.42 3.73 -9.63
C GLN A 48 -8.66 3.86 -8.31
N THR A 49 -7.62 3.05 -8.13
CA THR A 49 -6.68 3.18 -7.03
C THR A 49 -5.34 3.68 -7.55
N ILE A 50 -4.76 4.68 -6.89
CA ILE A 50 -3.48 5.27 -7.24
C ILE A 50 -2.54 5.13 -6.05
N TYR A 51 -1.47 4.35 -6.20
CA TYR A 51 -0.40 4.30 -5.20
C TYR A 51 0.45 5.57 -5.25
N TRP A 52 0.71 6.15 -4.08
CA TRP A 52 1.42 7.41 -3.98
C TRP A 52 2.41 7.45 -2.82
N LYS A 53 3.17 8.54 -2.76
CA LYS A 53 4.17 8.78 -1.70
C LYS A 53 3.54 8.72 -0.33
N THR A 54 4.16 7.98 0.59
CA THR A 54 3.81 7.99 2.01
C THR A 54 4.03 9.39 2.60
N GLY A 55 3.14 9.79 3.47
CA GLY A 55 3.24 11.02 4.25
C GLY A 55 2.05 11.94 4.05
N HIS A 56 1.55 12.43 5.17
CA HIS A 56 0.37 13.27 5.29
C HIS A 56 0.25 14.36 4.21
N SER A 57 1.30 15.17 4.02
CA SER A 57 1.28 16.27 3.04
C SER A 57 1.25 15.76 1.58
N HIS A 58 1.82 14.60 1.32
CA HIS A 58 1.83 14.02 -0.02
C HIS A 58 0.47 13.42 -0.37
N ILE A 59 -0.12 12.64 0.53
CA ILE A 59 -1.46 12.05 0.31
C ILE A 59 -2.51 13.15 0.21
N LYS A 60 -2.52 14.11 1.13
CA LYS A 60 -3.43 15.26 1.09
C LYS A 60 -3.39 15.98 -0.26
N ARG A 61 -2.19 16.38 -0.73
CA ARG A 61 -2.05 17.04 -2.02
C ARG A 61 -2.55 16.19 -3.18
N LYS A 62 -2.24 14.89 -3.17
CA LYS A 62 -2.66 13.99 -4.24
C LYS A 62 -4.17 13.79 -4.25
N VAL A 63 -4.80 13.64 -3.08
CA VAL A 63 -6.27 13.59 -2.96
C VAL A 63 -6.93 14.80 -3.60
N HIS A 64 -6.42 16.00 -3.34
CA HIS A 64 -6.95 17.22 -3.94
C HIS A 64 -6.68 17.31 -5.45
N SER A 65 -5.44 17.08 -5.90
CA SER A 65 -5.06 17.21 -7.31
C SER A 65 -5.79 16.22 -8.23
N GLU A 66 -6.04 14.99 -7.75
CA GLU A 66 -6.79 13.97 -8.49
C GLU A 66 -8.31 14.08 -8.30
N LYS A 67 -8.78 15.00 -7.46
CA LYS A 67 -10.19 15.04 -7.01
C LYS A 67 -10.64 13.68 -6.49
N ALA A 68 -9.73 12.96 -5.83
CA ALA A 68 -10.01 11.66 -5.27
C ALA A 68 -11.01 11.76 -4.12
N LEU A 69 -11.85 10.74 -3.95
CA LEU A 69 -12.87 10.70 -2.90
C LEU A 69 -12.23 10.52 -1.52
N ALA A 70 -11.19 9.69 -1.45
CA ALA A 70 -10.45 9.48 -0.20
C ALA A 70 -8.99 9.09 -0.47
N GLY A 71 -8.16 9.23 0.59
CA GLY A 71 -6.81 8.71 0.67
C GLY A 71 -6.62 7.87 1.93
N PHE A 72 -5.74 6.85 1.86
CA PHE A 72 -5.49 5.91 2.96
C PHE A 72 -4.00 5.63 3.09
N GLU A 73 -3.48 5.71 4.31
CA GLU A 73 -2.13 5.26 4.63
C GLU A 73 -2.16 4.00 5.50
N LYS A 74 -1.19 3.12 5.29
CA LYS A 74 -1.01 1.92 6.13
C LYS A 74 -0.85 2.27 7.61
N SER A 75 -0.37 3.47 7.92
CA SER A 75 -0.24 3.99 9.29
C SER A 75 -1.56 4.38 9.96
N GLY A 76 -2.69 4.36 9.24
CA GLY A 76 -4.01 4.67 9.78
C GLY A 76 -4.45 6.13 9.60
N HIS A 77 -3.70 6.95 8.87
CA HIS A 77 -4.13 8.29 8.49
C HIS A 77 -5.05 8.21 7.27
N PHE A 78 -6.28 8.71 7.41
CA PHE A 78 -7.29 8.66 6.37
C PHE A 78 -7.78 10.07 6.02
N PHE A 79 -7.93 10.30 4.72
CA PHE A 79 -8.22 11.60 4.14
C PHE A 79 -9.51 11.50 3.33
N PHE A 80 -10.59 12.09 3.78
CA PHE A 80 -11.86 12.08 3.05
C PHE A 80 -12.10 13.45 2.41
N ASN A 81 -12.27 13.47 1.09
CA ASN A 81 -12.51 14.68 0.33
C ASN A 81 -14.04 14.91 0.13
N LYS A 82 -14.41 16.04 -0.46
CA LYS A 82 -15.80 16.33 -0.78
C LYS A 82 -16.47 15.20 -1.57
N PRO A 83 -17.72 14.83 -1.26
CA PRO A 83 -18.62 15.46 -0.27
C PRO A 83 -18.44 14.93 1.18
N LEU A 84 -17.51 14.03 1.45
CA LEU A 84 -17.36 13.32 2.72
C LEU A 84 -16.55 14.11 3.76
N GLY A 85 -15.69 15.01 3.32
CA GLY A 85 -14.79 15.78 4.16
C GLY A 85 -14.04 16.84 3.37
N TYR A 86 -12.91 17.31 3.90
CA TYR A 86 -12.15 18.42 3.32
C TYR A 86 -10.79 17.97 2.73
N GLY A 87 -10.53 16.67 2.66
CA GLY A 87 -9.33 16.12 2.04
C GLY A 87 -8.08 16.16 2.91
N TYR A 88 -8.20 16.39 4.21
CA TYR A 88 -7.11 16.28 5.17
C TYR A 88 -7.32 15.12 6.13
N ASP A 89 -6.28 14.76 6.89
CA ASP A 89 -6.33 13.72 7.91
C ASP A 89 -7.30 14.10 9.03
N ASP A 90 -8.30 13.25 9.26
CA ASP A 90 -9.36 13.51 10.22
C ASP A 90 -9.78 12.21 10.91
N GLY A 91 -9.27 12.02 12.13
CA GLY A 91 -9.55 10.82 12.93
C GLY A 91 -11.02 10.69 13.31
N ILE A 92 -11.73 11.81 13.54
CA ILE A 92 -13.16 11.79 13.88
C ILE A 92 -13.96 11.33 12.65
N ASN A 93 -13.70 11.90 11.48
CA ASN A 93 -14.35 11.47 10.24
C ASN A 93 -13.99 10.01 9.92
N SER A 94 -12.77 9.59 10.16
CA SER A 94 -12.34 8.20 9.99
C SER A 94 -13.17 7.25 10.85
N ALA A 95 -13.39 7.58 12.12
CA ALA A 95 -14.25 6.81 13.01
C ALA A 95 -15.71 6.78 12.50
N ILE A 96 -16.24 7.90 12.02
CA ILE A 96 -17.58 7.97 11.43
C ILE A 96 -17.69 7.05 10.22
N GLN A 97 -16.67 7.02 9.33
CA GLN A 97 -16.70 6.14 8.15
C GLN A 97 -16.62 4.66 8.55
N VAL A 98 -15.89 4.30 9.60
CA VAL A 98 -15.90 2.93 10.15
C VAL A 98 -17.29 2.59 10.70
N CYS A 99 -17.91 3.49 11.46
CA CYS A 99 -19.28 3.27 11.96
C CYS A 99 -20.29 3.12 10.82
N ARG A 100 -20.17 3.91 9.75
CA ARG A 100 -21.01 3.77 8.54
C ARG A 100 -20.80 2.44 7.85
N LEU A 101 -19.55 1.97 7.73
CA LEU A 101 -19.24 0.65 7.19
C LEU A 101 -19.94 -0.44 8.01
N LEU A 102 -19.80 -0.39 9.34
CA LEU A 102 -20.42 -1.38 10.24
C LEU A 102 -21.96 -1.33 10.22
N ASN A 103 -22.53 -0.15 10.09
CA ASN A 103 -23.99 0.03 10.01
C ASN A 103 -24.58 -0.31 8.62
N SER A 104 -23.75 -0.45 7.61
CA SER A 104 -24.18 -0.81 6.25
C SER A 104 -24.28 -2.32 6.02
N ASP A 105 -23.93 -3.11 7.01
CA ASP A 105 -23.87 -4.58 6.94
C ASP A 105 -24.20 -5.16 8.32
N ASP A 106 -25.13 -6.10 8.39
CA ASP A 106 -25.55 -6.73 9.65
C ASP A 106 -24.51 -7.73 10.21
N ARG A 107 -23.48 -8.03 9.45
CA ARG A 107 -22.41 -8.97 9.81
C ARG A 107 -21.37 -8.34 10.73
N LYS A 108 -20.70 -9.18 11.49
CA LYS A 108 -19.56 -8.75 12.31
C LYS A 108 -18.38 -8.34 11.41
N ILE A 109 -17.57 -7.40 11.88
CA ILE A 109 -16.37 -6.96 11.15
C ILE A 109 -15.44 -8.14 10.80
N SER A 110 -15.37 -9.17 11.63
CA SER A 110 -14.59 -10.38 11.37
C SER A 110 -15.09 -11.16 10.13
N GLU A 111 -16.39 -11.17 9.91
CA GLU A 111 -17.01 -11.84 8.76
C GLU A 111 -16.76 -11.02 7.48
N ILE A 112 -16.91 -9.70 7.56
CA ILE A 112 -16.59 -8.79 6.46
C ILE A 112 -15.09 -8.89 6.08
N MET A 113 -14.21 -8.98 7.08
CA MET A 113 -12.77 -9.15 6.85
C MET A 113 -12.44 -10.48 6.15
N ASN A 114 -13.19 -11.55 6.42
CA ASN A 114 -12.97 -12.84 5.78
C ASN A 114 -13.32 -12.86 4.28
N GLU A 115 -14.02 -11.84 3.77
CA GLU A 115 -14.23 -11.65 2.32
C GLU A 115 -13.00 -11.10 1.59
N LEU A 116 -12.07 -10.49 2.32
CA LEU A 116 -10.81 -10.08 1.72
C LEU A 116 -9.96 -11.31 1.41
N PRO A 117 -9.32 -11.37 0.25
CA PRO A 117 -8.31 -12.39 0.00
C PRO A 117 -7.26 -12.39 1.13
N LYS A 118 -6.90 -13.57 1.58
CA LYS A 118 -5.86 -13.71 2.59
C LYS A 118 -4.53 -13.22 2.02
N THR A 119 -3.82 -12.41 2.78
CA THR A 119 -2.46 -11.99 2.46
C THR A 119 -1.55 -12.12 3.68
N PHE A 120 -0.29 -12.39 3.42
CA PHE A 120 0.78 -12.45 4.42
C PHE A 120 1.63 -11.19 4.24
N GLN A 121 1.45 -10.24 5.14
CA GLN A 121 2.12 -8.94 5.06
C GLN A 121 3.15 -8.80 6.18
N SER A 122 4.33 -8.25 5.87
CA SER A 122 5.32 -7.92 6.88
C SER A 122 4.91 -6.68 7.69
N PRO A 123 5.40 -6.54 8.92
CA PRO A 123 5.47 -5.22 9.53
C PRO A 123 6.32 -4.28 8.67
N THR A 124 6.29 -3.00 8.97
CA THR A 124 7.24 -2.05 8.37
C THR A 124 8.61 -2.27 9.01
N MET A 125 9.56 -2.77 8.23
CA MET A 125 10.95 -2.99 8.67
C MET A 125 11.78 -1.74 8.38
N ALA A 126 12.80 -1.51 9.19
CA ALA A 126 13.61 -0.29 9.15
C ALA A 126 15.12 -0.62 9.20
N PRO A 127 15.69 -1.25 8.16
CA PRO A 127 17.13 -1.48 8.08
C PRO A 127 17.91 -0.16 8.24
N PHE A 128 19.00 -0.20 8.98
CA PHE A 128 19.83 0.99 9.16
C PHE A 128 20.42 1.42 7.81
N CYS A 129 20.41 2.72 7.58
CA CYS A 129 21.12 3.36 6.47
C CYS A 129 21.39 4.81 6.88
N LYS A 130 22.63 5.26 6.71
CA LYS A 130 23.02 6.62 7.09
C LYS A 130 22.14 7.67 6.39
N ASP A 131 21.82 8.72 7.13
CA ASP A 131 20.84 9.74 6.68
C ASP A 131 21.30 10.47 5.41
N ASN A 132 22.58 10.69 5.25
CA ASN A 132 23.20 11.31 4.08
C ASN A 132 23.34 10.37 2.87
N GLU A 133 23.22 9.06 3.03
CA GLU A 133 23.41 8.06 1.99
C GLU A 133 22.08 7.42 1.51
N LYS A 134 21.08 7.36 2.37
CA LYS A 134 19.83 6.59 2.14
C LYS A 134 19.11 6.91 0.82
N TYR A 135 19.14 8.15 0.36
CA TYR A 135 18.49 8.53 -0.90
C TYR A 135 19.27 8.02 -2.11
N GLU A 136 20.61 8.11 -2.05
CA GLU A 136 21.46 7.58 -3.12
C GLU A 136 21.38 6.05 -3.20
N VAL A 137 21.42 5.37 -2.06
CA VAL A 137 21.22 3.93 -1.96
C VAL A 137 19.88 3.54 -2.60
N VAL A 138 18.79 4.23 -2.28
CA VAL A 138 17.49 3.93 -2.88
C VAL A 138 17.47 4.20 -4.37
N ASN A 139 18.14 5.25 -4.86
CA ASN A 139 18.22 5.54 -6.30
C ASN A 139 18.98 4.45 -7.07
N GLN A 140 20.01 3.86 -6.45
CA GLN A 140 20.74 2.71 -7.02
C GLN A 140 19.85 1.46 -7.06
N LEU A 141 19.15 1.16 -5.95
CA LEU A 141 18.21 0.03 -5.87
C LEU A 141 17.04 0.16 -6.87
N VAL A 142 16.55 1.38 -7.12
CA VAL A 142 15.55 1.61 -8.17
C VAL A 142 16.07 1.15 -9.53
N LYS A 143 17.28 1.56 -9.92
CA LYS A 143 17.89 1.18 -11.21
C LYS A 143 18.10 -0.33 -11.29
N GLU A 144 18.59 -0.94 -10.22
CA GLU A 144 18.85 -2.38 -10.17
C GLU A 144 17.54 -3.18 -10.35
N ILE A 145 16.46 -2.80 -9.67
CA ILE A 145 15.14 -3.43 -9.84
C ILE A 145 14.58 -3.19 -11.25
N GLU A 146 14.79 -2.01 -11.84
CA GLU A 146 14.41 -1.72 -13.23
C GLU A 146 15.18 -2.60 -14.22
N ASP A 147 16.49 -2.81 -14.01
CA ASP A 147 17.32 -3.69 -14.82
C ASP A 147 16.92 -5.16 -14.67
N ILE A 148 16.63 -5.63 -13.46
CA ILE A 148 16.10 -6.97 -13.19
C ILE A 148 14.81 -7.20 -13.98
N LYS A 149 13.88 -6.26 -13.94
CA LYS A 149 12.63 -6.34 -14.73
C LYS A 149 12.90 -6.35 -16.23
N LYS A 150 13.76 -5.45 -16.71
CA LYS A 150 14.10 -5.33 -18.13
C LYS A 150 14.73 -6.61 -18.67
N ASN A 151 15.59 -7.24 -17.90
CA ASN A 151 16.28 -8.48 -18.26
C ASN A 151 15.40 -9.72 -18.02
N LYS A 152 14.18 -9.57 -17.50
CA LYS A 152 13.28 -10.67 -17.14
C LYS A 152 13.93 -11.70 -16.22
N THR A 153 14.74 -11.21 -15.29
CA THR A 153 15.41 -12.08 -14.32
C THR A 153 14.39 -12.77 -13.43
N ILE A 154 14.50 -14.08 -13.33
CA ILE A 154 13.61 -14.91 -12.51
C ILE A 154 14.04 -14.82 -11.03
N ILE A 155 13.13 -14.45 -10.17
CA ILE A 155 13.32 -14.40 -8.71
C ILE A 155 12.34 -15.37 -8.08
N ASP A 156 12.83 -16.45 -7.50
CA ASP A 156 12.01 -17.50 -6.91
C ASP A 156 10.84 -17.90 -7.82
N GLN A 157 11.17 -18.28 -9.07
CA GLN A 157 10.26 -18.75 -10.12
C GLN A 157 9.27 -17.69 -10.65
N GLN A 158 9.44 -16.42 -10.34
CA GLN A 158 8.56 -15.33 -10.76
C GLN A 158 9.33 -14.20 -11.44
N GLU A 159 8.67 -13.49 -12.35
CA GLU A 159 9.17 -12.25 -12.94
C GLU A 159 8.56 -11.02 -12.28
N ILE A 160 9.29 -9.91 -12.28
CA ILE A 160 8.75 -8.60 -11.89
C ILE A 160 7.88 -8.07 -13.03
N THR A 161 6.58 -7.91 -12.77
CA THR A 161 5.60 -7.44 -13.76
C THR A 161 5.36 -5.95 -13.72
N GLU A 162 5.38 -5.36 -12.51
CA GLU A 162 5.10 -3.94 -12.32
C GLU A 162 6.13 -3.29 -11.40
N ILE A 163 6.46 -2.03 -11.68
CA ILE A 163 7.31 -1.18 -10.84
C ILE A 163 6.64 0.18 -10.65
N ILE A 164 6.61 0.66 -9.41
CA ILE A 164 6.12 1.99 -9.01
C ILE A 164 7.27 2.72 -8.30
N THR A 165 7.75 3.82 -8.88
CA THR A 165 8.92 4.56 -8.38
C THR A 165 8.59 5.91 -7.74
N VAL A 166 7.35 6.17 -7.42
CA VAL A 166 6.91 7.45 -6.85
C VAL A 166 7.50 7.75 -5.46
N ASN A 167 7.97 6.70 -4.75
CA ASN A 167 8.61 6.84 -3.44
C ASN A 167 9.52 5.63 -3.15
N GLY A 168 10.75 5.67 -3.65
CA GLY A 168 11.61 4.50 -3.74
C GLY A 168 11.12 3.56 -4.83
N VAL A 169 11.20 2.26 -4.63
CA VAL A 169 10.73 1.26 -5.55
C VAL A 169 9.78 0.27 -4.89
N ARG A 170 8.55 0.20 -5.42
CA ARG A 170 7.62 -0.91 -5.17
C ARG A 170 7.59 -1.75 -6.43
N PHE A 171 7.84 -3.03 -6.32
CA PHE A 171 7.81 -3.98 -7.42
C PHE A 171 6.87 -5.14 -7.11
N SER A 172 6.17 -5.61 -8.12
CA SER A 172 5.17 -6.68 -8.01
C SER A 172 5.52 -7.83 -8.93
N PHE A 173 5.19 -9.05 -8.52
CA PHE A 173 5.36 -10.28 -9.25
C PHE A 173 4.05 -10.79 -9.86
N ASP A 174 4.12 -11.78 -10.76
CA ASP A 174 2.96 -12.39 -11.41
C ASP A 174 1.95 -12.99 -10.42
N ASP A 175 2.42 -13.55 -9.32
CA ASP A 175 1.59 -14.14 -8.28
C ASP A 175 0.88 -13.10 -7.38
N GLY A 176 1.07 -11.80 -7.66
CA GLY A 176 0.54 -10.69 -6.88
C GLY A 176 1.32 -10.35 -5.61
N SER A 177 2.41 -11.07 -5.35
CA SER A 177 3.36 -10.71 -4.27
C SER A 177 4.09 -9.43 -4.63
N TRP A 178 4.55 -8.67 -3.64
CA TRP A 178 5.28 -7.43 -3.87
C TRP A 178 6.27 -7.10 -2.76
N GLY A 179 7.27 -6.31 -3.11
CA GLY A 179 8.23 -5.71 -2.21
C GLY A 179 8.30 -4.20 -2.38
N LEU A 180 8.67 -3.50 -1.32
CA LEU A 180 8.93 -2.05 -1.30
C LEU A 180 10.24 -1.78 -0.61
N ILE A 181 11.05 -0.92 -1.22
CA ILE A 181 12.24 -0.31 -0.61
C ILE A 181 12.15 1.20 -0.82
N ARG A 182 12.28 1.98 0.25
CA ARG A 182 12.34 3.45 0.17
C ARG A 182 13.19 4.04 1.30
N ALA A 183 13.64 5.27 1.15
CA ALA A 183 14.26 6.01 2.23
C ALA A 183 13.22 6.42 3.29
N SER A 184 13.56 6.31 4.56
CA SER A 184 12.78 6.90 5.64
C SER A 184 12.90 8.43 5.60
N SER A 185 11.78 9.13 5.77
CA SER A 185 11.77 10.60 5.77
C SER A 185 12.27 11.23 7.06
N ASN A 186 12.31 10.46 8.15
CA ASN A 186 12.55 10.98 9.51
C ASN A 186 13.53 10.16 10.35
N LYS A 187 14.13 9.12 9.79
CA LYS A 187 15.09 8.25 10.49
C LYS A 187 16.26 7.90 9.58
N PRO A 188 17.47 7.62 10.13
CA PRO A 188 18.60 7.08 9.37
C PRO A 188 18.36 5.60 9.06
N SER A 189 17.39 5.32 8.22
CA SER A 189 17.00 3.96 7.83
C SER A 189 16.34 3.93 6.48
N LEU A 190 16.33 2.78 5.88
CA LEU A 190 15.39 2.45 4.82
C LEU A 190 14.04 2.03 5.42
N VAL A 191 13.06 1.85 4.58
CA VAL A 191 11.77 1.26 4.91
C VAL A 191 11.54 0.12 3.94
N VAL A 192 11.38 -1.09 4.47
CA VAL A 192 11.09 -2.29 3.70
C VAL A 192 9.74 -2.87 4.12
N VAL A 193 8.92 -3.22 3.14
CA VAL A 193 7.65 -3.92 3.35
C VAL A 193 7.51 -4.97 2.27
N THR A 194 7.07 -6.16 2.66
CA THR A 194 6.77 -7.25 1.72
C THR A 194 5.39 -7.82 1.99
N GLU A 195 4.72 -8.28 0.96
CA GLU A 195 3.43 -8.97 1.06
C GLU A 195 3.34 -10.06 -0.01
N SER A 196 2.71 -11.18 0.36
CA SER A 196 2.35 -12.23 -0.57
C SER A 196 0.91 -12.68 -0.36
N PRO A 197 0.12 -12.85 -1.44
CA PRO A 197 -1.19 -13.49 -1.36
C PRO A 197 -1.11 -15.01 -1.32
N THR A 198 0.07 -15.61 -1.56
CA THR A 198 0.25 -17.05 -1.69
C THR A 198 0.63 -17.71 -0.36
N SER A 199 1.72 -17.26 0.27
CA SER A 199 2.19 -17.84 1.54
C SER A 199 3.09 -16.89 2.34
N ASP A 200 3.26 -17.21 3.63
CA ASP A 200 4.22 -16.52 4.50
C ASP A 200 5.66 -16.79 4.05
N GLU A 201 5.93 -17.98 3.54
CA GLU A 201 7.23 -18.37 3.02
C GLU A 201 7.60 -17.54 1.78
N ARG A 202 6.66 -17.37 0.84
CA ARG A 202 6.87 -16.51 -0.33
C ARG A 202 7.18 -15.06 0.07
N LYS A 203 6.47 -14.53 1.07
CA LYS A 203 6.76 -13.21 1.65
C LYS A 203 8.19 -13.13 2.19
N LYS A 204 8.67 -14.17 2.89
CA LYS A 204 10.04 -14.24 3.42
C LYS A 204 11.08 -14.26 2.30
N LYS A 205 10.87 -15.03 1.24
CA LYS A 205 11.77 -15.06 0.08
C LYS A 205 11.90 -13.71 -0.62
N ILE A 206 10.82 -12.93 -0.70
CA ILE A 206 10.89 -11.57 -1.23
C ILE A 206 11.72 -10.67 -0.30
N PHE A 207 11.61 -10.87 1.00
CA PHE A 207 12.43 -10.14 1.96
C PHE A 207 13.92 -10.52 1.82
N GLU A 208 14.24 -11.80 1.73
CA GLU A 208 15.59 -12.32 1.51
C GLU A 208 16.20 -11.72 0.23
N PHE A 209 15.45 -11.72 -0.87
CA PHE A 209 15.85 -11.06 -2.10
C PHE A 209 16.17 -9.56 -1.90
N ILE A 210 15.33 -8.85 -1.15
CA ILE A 210 15.59 -7.44 -0.82
C ILE A 210 16.85 -7.31 0.03
N ASP A 211 17.02 -8.17 1.02
CA ASP A 211 18.15 -8.14 1.95
C ASP A 211 19.49 -8.35 1.22
N GLU A 212 19.51 -9.22 0.21
CA GLU A 212 20.68 -9.45 -0.67
C GLU A 212 21.04 -8.21 -1.51
N LEU A 213 20.07 -7.36 -1.84
CA LEU A 213 20.30 -6.11 -2.58
C LEU A 213 20.76 -4.96 -1.67
N LEU A 214 20.51 -5.04 -0.36
CA LEU A 214 20.89 -3.97 0.54
C LEU A 214 22.41 -3.95 0.74
N PRO A 215 23.04 -2.75 0.80
CA PRO A 215 24.46 -2.67 1.09
C PRO A 215 24.74 -3.28 2.46
N VAL A 216 25.75 -4.14 2.53
CA VAL A 216 26.23 -4.74 3.80
C VAL A 216 26.62 -3.59 4.73
N SER A 217 25.93 -3.45 5.84
CA SER A 217 26.18 -2.42 6.87
C SER A 217 27.38 -2.73 7.73
#